data_e1be86a42f25c8e9e2093b6ad3ee114f
#
_entry.id   e1be86a42f25c8e9e2093b6ad3ee114f
#
_cell.length_a   1.000
_cell.length_b   1.000
_cell.length_c   1.000
_cell.angle_alpha   90.00
_cell.angle_beta   90.00
_cell.angle_gamma   90.00
#
_symmetry.space_group_name_H-M   'P 1'
#
loop_
_entity.id
_entity.type
_entity.pdbx_description
1 polymer ?
#
loop_
_entity_poly.entity_id
_entity_poly.type
_entity_poly.pdbx_seq_one_letter_code
_entity_poly.pdbx_strand_id
1 'polypeptide(L)'
;MKRFLFPLITLLLITSCGPKYYIVAERDEQGKILSVREMTEAEKAETMRLKKNALTYDTIPNFRLATLKKPAENYDPEDYNTFAVYTHPHTVAPLQSPQGTDNLAIWCTKDATYLAIVDEQMWTSRYHQTSKDIHLRDSQTGKTYPIIKLLGYPLDQVFWIEGIPGEWRCRILVFPPLEKQCTTIDIIFDGPKPKHVKGTTGWGIRKSLYKIPVSTLQAQQHIATFKETVVVE
;
A
#
# COMPACT_ATOMS: atom_id res chain seq x y z
N MET A 1 -3.70 -17.20 -58.56
CA MET A 1 -4.15 -15.96 -57.87
C MET A 1 -3.77 -16.00 -56.39
N LYS A 2 -2.50 -15.73 -56.04
CA LYS A 2 -2.03 -15.66 -54.64
C LYS A 2 -0.80 -14.73 -54.58
N ARG A 3 -0.96 -13.42 -54.79
CA ARG A 3 0.16 -12.47 -54.66
C ARG A 3 -0.26 -11.04 -54.39
N PHE A 4 -1.30 -10.78 -53.57
CA PHE A 4 -1.67 -9.36 -53.27
C PHE A 4 -2.05 -9.05 -51.83
N LEU A 5 -1.65 -9.88 -50.85
CA LEU A 5 -2.04 -9.65 -49.45
C LEU A 5 -0.89 -9.18 -48.52
N PHE A 6 0.34 -9.07 -49.03
CA PHE A 6 1.50 -8.74 -48.19
C PHE A 6 1.87 -7.25 -48.05
N PRO A 7 1.51 -6.34 -48.97
CA PRO A 7 1.89 -4.92 -48.77
C PRO A 7 0.93 -4.13 -47.90
N LEU A 8 -0.28 -4.63 -47.61
CA LEU A 8 -1.28 -3.88 -46.86
C LEU A 8 -1.03 -3.90 -45.34
N ILE A 9 -0.40 -4.96 -44.83
CA ILE A 9 -0.11 -5.10 -43.38
C ILE A 9 1.10 -4.24 -42.96
N THR A 10 2.04 -4.03 -43.88
CA THR A 10 3.25 -3.21 -43.59
C THR A 10 2.94 -1.71 -43.59
N LEU A 11 1.90 -1.27 -44.28
CA LEU A 11 1.51 0.15 -44.33
C LEU A 11 0.76 0.60 -43.07
N LEU A 12 0.08 -0.34 -42.37
CA LEU A 12 -0.65 -0.05 -41.13
C LEU A 12 0.25 0.12 -39.89
N LEU A 13 1.49 -0.35 -39.92
CA LEU A 13 2.44 -0.21 -38.82
C LEU A 13 3.25 1.10 -38.85
N ILE A 14 3.20 1.86 -39.92
CA ILE A 14 3.96 3.13 -40.08
C ILE A 14 3.13 4.34 -39.63
N THR A 15 1.83 4.23 -39.44
CA THR A 15 0.94 5.36 -39.11
C THR A 15 0.78 5.66 -37.61
N SER A 16 1.50 4.96 -36.71
CA SER A 16 1.40 5.23 -35.27
C SER A 16 2.40 6.28 -34.73
N CYS A 17 3.27 6.84 -35.56
CA CYS A 17 4.16 7.93 -35.22
C CYS A 17 3.73 9.27 -35.84
N GLY A 18 2.48 9.67 -35.63
CA GLY A 18 2.04 11.04 -35.89
C GLY A 18 2.69 12.01 -34.90
N PRO A 19 2.90 13.29 -35.32
CA PRO A 19 3.44 14.28 -34.42
C PRO A 19 2.56 14.38 -33.16
N LYS A 20 3.17 14.27 -31.97
CA LYS A 20 2.46 14.42 -30.72
C LYS A 20 2.22 15.92 -30.50
N TYR A 21 0.98 16.35 -30.69
CA TYR A 21 0.58 17.72 -30.36
C TYR A 21 0.30 17.82 -28.87
N TYR A 22 0.93 18.77 -28.21
CA TYR A 22 0.69 19.12 -26.82
C TYR A 22 -0.16 20.37 -26.80
N ILE A 23 -1.46 20.23 -26.46
CA ILE A 23 -2.43 21.31 -26.46
C ILE A 23 -3.00 21.51 -25.04
N VAL A 24 -3.31 22.74 -24.70
CA VAL A 24 -4.09 23.12 -23.52
C VAL A 24 -5.45 23.57 -23.99
N ALA A 25 -6.52 23.01 -23.41
CA ALA A 25 -7.88 23.44 -23.60
C ALA A 25 -8.38 24.15 -22.32
N GLU A 26 -8.71 25.42 -22.44
CA GLU A 26 -9.37 26.18 -21.40
C GLU A 26 -10.86 25.85 -21.42
N ARG A 27 -11.45 25.67 -20.22
CA ARG A 27 -12.85 25.28 -20.08
C ARG A 27 -13.56 26.23 -19.12
N ASP A 28 -14.86 26.45 -19.36
CA ASP A 28 -15.74 27.13 -18.39
C ASP A 28 -16.11 26.18 -17.22
N GLU A 29 -16.85 26.71 -16.26
CA GLU A 29 -17.35 25.97 -15.09
C GLU A 29 -18.27 24.79 -15.46
N GLN A 30 -18.87 24.81 -16.67
CA GLN A 30 -19.71 23.74 -17.21
C GLN A 30 -18.91 22.72 -18.02
N GLY A 31 -17.57 22.88 -18.14
CA GLY A 31 -16.67 21.97 -18.86
C GLY A 31 -16.60 22.21 -20.38
N LYS A 32 -17.27 23.25 -20.94
CA LYS A 32 -17.21 23.59 -22.35
C LYS A 32 -15.87 24.23 -22.70
N ILE A 33 -15.27 23.81 -23.81
CA ILE A 33 -14.01 24.35 -24.29
C ILE A 33 -14.18 25.78 -24.76
N LEU A 34 -13.47 26.71 -24.15
CA LEU A 34 -13.43 28.14 -24.50
C LEU A 34 -12.33 28.44 -25.49
N SER A 35 -11.14 27.89 -25.27
CA SER A 35 -9.99 28.07 -26.14
C SER A 35 -9.12 26.83 -26.20
N VAL A 36 -8.34 26.71 -27.29
CA VAL A 36 -7.32 25.65 -27.46
C VAL A 36 -6.05 26.31 -27.97
N ARG A 37 -4.93 26.08 -27.28
CA ARG A 37 -3.62 26.55 -27.69
C ARG A 37 -2.55 25.48 -27.56
N GLU A 38 -1.45 25.62 -28.25
CA GLU A 38 -0.27 24.79 -28.00
C GLU A 38 0.33 25.07 -26.62
N MET A 39 0.86 24.02 -26.00
CA MET A 39 1.65 24.17 -24.77
C MET A 39 2.95 24.91 -25.05
N THR A 40 3.34 25.78 -24.15
CA THR A 40 4.70 26.33 -24.12
C THR A 40 5.73 25.24 -23.84
N GLU A 41 6.99 25.48 -24.15
CA GLU A 41 8.06 24.52 -23.86
C GLU A 41 8.18 24.20 -22.36
N ALA A 42 7.93 25.18 -21.47
CA ALA A 42 7.92 24.99 -20.05
C ALA A 42 6.75 24.06 -19.60
N GLU A 43 5.55 24.26 -20.14
CA GLU A 43 4.38 23.40 -19.87
C GLU A 43 4.60 21.98 -20.42
N LYS A 44 5.22 21.82 -21.60
CA LYS A 44 5.59 20.52 -22.16
C LYS A 44 6.60 19.80 -21.26
N ALA A 45 7.66 20.50 -20.84
CA ALA A 45 8.68 19.95 -19.94
C ALA A 45 8.06 19.51 -18.61
N GLU A 46 7.18 20.32 -18.01
CA GLU A 46 6.51 19.98 -16.77
C GLU A 46 5.54 18.80 -16.95
N THR A 47 4.77 18.76 -18.04
CA THR A 47 3.90 17.63 -18.37
C THR A 47 4.69 16.33 -18.56
N MET A 48 5.85 16.39 -19.20
CA MET A 48 6.73 15.23 -19.34
C MET A 48 7.33 14.81 -18.00
N ARG A 49 7.74 15.76 -17.17
CA ARG A 49 8.22 15.51 -15.80
C ARG A 49 7.17 14.82 -14.96
N LEU A 50 5.94 15.32 -14.98
CA LEU A 50 4.80 14.72 -14.25
C LEU A 50 4.49 13.32 -14.76
N LYS A 51 4.50 13.09 -16.08
CA LYS A 51 4.30 11.74 -16.66
C LYS A 51 5.42 10.78 -16.28
N LYS A 52 6.67 11.22 -16.28
CA LYS A 52 7.83 10.40 -15.91
C LYS A 52 7.81 10.01 -14.43
N ASN A 53 7.31 10.90 -13.58
CA ASN A 53 7.24 10.70 -12.15
C ASN A 53 5.84 10.19 -11.69
N ALA A 54 4.93 9.94 -12.64
CA ALA A 54 3.61 9.42 -12.30
C ALA A 54 3.72 8.03 -11.68
N LEU A 55 2.89 7.80 -10.69
CA LEU A 55 2.77 6.54 -10.00
C LEU A 55 2.42 5.41 -10.98
N THR A 56 3.18 4.31 -10.93
CA THR A 56 2.87 3.10 -11.68
C THR A 56 1.88 2.27 -10.87
N TYR A 57 0.79 1.81 -11.51
CA TYR A 57 -0.14 0.92 -10.84
C TYR A 57 0.39 -0.51 -10.81
N ASP A 58 0.25 -1.09 -9.63
CA ASP A 58 0.64 -2.47 -9.34
C ASP A 58 -0.50 -3.45 -9.64
N THR A 59 -0.13 -4.70 -9.89
CA THR A 59 -1.04 -5.83 -9.78
C THR A 59 -1.05 -6.31 -8.33
N ILE A 60 -2.24 -6.50 -7.76
CA ILE A 60 -2.38 -6.97 -6.39
C ILE A 60 -1.99 -8.46 -6.33
N PRO A 61 -1.04 -8.85 -5.47
CA PRO A 61 -0.78 -10.24 -5.20
C PRO A 61 -1.95 -10.86 -4.42
N ASN A 62 -2.05 -12.17 -4.45
CA ASN A 62 -2.97 -12.88 -3.58
C ASN A 62 -2.42 -12.85 -2.13
N PHE A 63 -2.83 -11.86 -1.35
CA PHE A 63 -2.42 -11.75 0.05
C PHE A 63 -2.96 -12.93 0.86
N ARG A 64 -2.08 -13.65 1.54
CA ARG A 64 -2.48 -14.62 2.55
C ARG A 64 -2.92 -13.86 3.81
N LEU A 65 -4.12 -14.15 4.26
CA LEU A 65 -4.69 -13.48 5.43
C LEU A 65 -4.44 -14.31 6.69
N ALA A 66 -4.51 -13.62 7.83
CA ALA A 66 -4.53 -14.28 9.13
C ALA A 66 -5.75 -15.19 9.26
N THR A 67 -5.60 -16.28 10.01
CA THR A 67 -6.68 -17.19 10.34
C THR A 67 -7.18 -16.90 11.75
N LEU A 68 -8.47 -16.64 11.89
CA LEU A 68 -9.12 -16.50 13.20
C LEU A 68 -9.15 -17.86 13.90
N LYS A 69 -8.48 -17.94 15.05
CA LYS A 69 -8.37 -19.16 15.86
C LYS A 69 -9.40 -19.18 16.99
N LYS A 70 -9.59 -18.02 17.63
CA LYS A 70 -10.59 -17.82 18.68
C LYS A 70 -11.27 -16.46 18.44
N PRO A 71 -12.61 -16.38 18.33
CA PRO A 71 -13.32 -15.11 18.25
C PRO A 71 -13.20 -14.32 19.56
N ALA A 72 -13.42 -13.00 19.50
CA ALA A 72 -13.58 -12.19 20.68
C ALA A 72 -14.90 -12.55 21.39
N GLU A 73 -14.87 -12.66 22.71
CA GLU A 73 -16.06 -12.95 23.52
C GLU A 73 -16.32 -11.74 24.43
N ASN A 74 -17.40 -10.99 24.19
CA ASN A 74 -17.76 -9.81 24.99
C ASN A 74 -16.55 -8.85 25.13
N TYR A 75 -16.01 -8.42 23.99
CA TYR A 75 -14.79 -7.63 23.93
C TYR A 75 -14.74 -6.51 24.95
N ASP A 76 -13.77 -6.59 25.85
CA ASP A 76 -13.40 -5.57 26.82
C ASP A 76 -11.93 -5.19 26.60
N PRO A 77 -11.60 -3.95 26.23
CA PRO A 77 -10.22 -3.52 25.97
C PRO A 77 -9.31 -3.61 27.21
N GLU A 78 -9.85 -3.81 28.40
CA GLU A 78 -9.09 -3.94 29.65
C GLU A 78 -8.90 -5.40 30.09
N ASP A 79 -9.66 -6.36 29.47
CA ASP A 79 -9.54 -7.80 29.75
C ASP A 79 -9.03 -8.59 28.55
N TYR A 80 -7.76 -9.00 28.59
CA TYR A 80 -7.11 -9.75 27.51
C TYR A 80 -7.77 -11.12 27.22
N ASN A 81 -8.52 -11.71 28.17
CA ASN A 81 -9.21 -12.98 27.95
C ASN A 81 -10.34 -12.88 26.93
N THR A 82 -10.87 -11.67 26.74
CA THR A 82 -11.97 -11.37 25.80
C THR A 82 -11.50 -11.12 24.37
N PHE A 83 -10.18 -11.07 24.13
CA PHE A 83 -9.62 -10.75 22.83
C PHE A 83 -9.71 -11.90 21.85
N ALA A 84 -9.92 -11.58 20.58
CA ALA A 84 -9.76 -12.53 19.49
C ALA A 84 -8.30 -13.01 19.37
N VAL A 85 -8.14 -14.26 18.96
CA VAL A 85 -6.83 -14.88 18.72
C VAL A 85 -6.69 -15.25 17.25
N TYR A 86 -5.61 -14.85 16.62
CA TYR A 86 -5.28 -15.11 15.23
C TYR A 86 -3.95 -15.86 15.10
N THR A 87 -3.84 -16.66 14.05
CA THR A 87 -2.55 -17.08 13.50
C THR A 87 -2.28 -16.27 12.24
N HIS A 88 -1.03 -16.06 11.88
CA HIS A 88 -0.64 -15.31 10.69
C HIS A 88 0.14 -16.20 9.71
N PRO A 89 0.05 -15.95 8.40
CA PRO A 89 0.93 -16.59 7.45
C PRO A 89 2.36 -16.06 7.59
N HIS A 90 3.35 -16.94 7.46
CA HIS A 90 4.77 -16.59 7.58
C HIS A 90 5.27 -15.95 6.29
N THR A 91 6.04 -14.87 6.42
CA THR A 91 6.72 -14.23 5.29
C THR A 91 8.18 -14.71 5.20
N VAL A 92 8.81 -14.38 4.09
CA VAL A 92 10.26 -14.48 3.99
C VAL A 92 10.89 -13.40 4.87
N ALA A 93 11.85 -13.77 5.73
CA ALA A 93 12.56 -12.81 6.55
C ALA A 93 13.36 -11.83 5.67
N PRO A 94 13.39 -10.52 6.00
CA PRO A 94 14.32 -9.60 5.38
C PRO A 94 15.77 -10.05 5.59
N LEU A 95 16.66 -9.68 4.67
CA LEU A 95 18.10 -10.02 4.77
C LEU A 95 18.78 -9.36 5.98
N GLN A 96 18.24 -8.24 6.45
CA GLN A 96 18.76 -7.50 7.60
C GLN A 96 17.58 -7.10 8.50
N SER A 97 17.87 -6.82 9.78
CA SER A 97 16.88 -6.27 10.70
C SER A 97 16.33 -4.95 10.15
N PRO A 98 14.99 -4.84 9.97
CA PRO A 98 14.39 -3.69 9.32
C PRO A 98 14.60 -2.41 10.13
N GLN A 99 14.97 -1.35 9.44
CA GLN A 99 15.09 0.00 9.99
C GLN A 99 14.33 0.99 9.11
N GLY A 100 13.64 1.94 9.73
CA GLY A 100 12.92 2.96 8.99
C GLY A 100 11.84 2.37 8.06
N THR A 101 12.07 2.39 6.75
CA THR A 101 11.16 1.87 5.71
C THR A 101 11.42 0.43 5.31
N ASP A 102 12.52 -0.20 5.77
CA ASP A 102 12.97 -1.50 5.27
C ASP A 102 11.99 -2.66 5.51
N ASN A 103 11.05 -2.47 6.44
CA ASN A 103 9.99 -3.42 6.73
C ASN A 103 8.61 -2.99 6.20
N LEU A 104 8.57 -2.08 5.25
CA LEU A 104 7.36 -1.58 4.60
C LEU A 104 7.39 -1.89 3.12
N ALA A 105 6.23 -2.24 2.58
CA ALA A 105 6.03 -2.37 1.14
C ALA A 105 4.66 -1.80 0.76
N ILE A 106 4.52 -1.30 -0.47
CA ILE A 106 3.27 -0.70 -0.93
C ILE A 106 2.87 -1.25 -2.30
N TRP A 107 1.57 -1.42 -2.51
CA TRP A 107 0.95 -1.66 -3.81
C TRP A 107 -0.07 -0.56 -4.05
N CYS A 108 0.09 0.15 -5.14
CA CYS A 108 -0.80 1.21 -5.57
C CYS A 108 -1.62 0.73 -6.76
N THR A 109 -2.93 0.60 -6.59
CA THR A 109 -3.85 0.21 -7.66
C THR A 109 -4.81 1.34 -7.98
N LYS A 110 -5.67 1.15 -8.99
CA LYS A 110 -6.69 2.13 -9.34
C LYS A 110 -7.78 2.25 -8.27
N ASP A 111 -7.99 1.17 -7.49
CA ASP A 111 -9.13 1.05 -6.57
C ASP A 111 -8.72 1.25 -5.11
N ALA A 112 -7.46 0.96 -4.76
CA ALA A 112 -6.97 1.05 -3.40
C ALA A 112 -5.43 1.11 -3.35
N THR A 113 -4.92 1.50 -2.18
CA THR A 113 -3.50 1.42 -1.82
C THR A 113 -3.35 0.45 -0.66
N TYR A 114 -2.41 -0.48 -0.79
CA TYR A 114 -2.11 -1.50 0.21
C TYR A 114 -0.73 -1.26 0.79
N LEU A 115 -0.64 -1.03 2.09
CA LEU A 115 0.63 -0.87 2.81
C LEU A 115 0.86 -2.11 3.66
N ALA A 116 1.90 -2.87 3.32
CA ALA A 116 2.36 -3.99 4.12
C ALA A 116 3.32 -3.51 5.20
N ILE A 117 3.13 -4.02 6.41
CA ILE A 117 4.06 -3.87 7.53
C ILE A 117 4.52 -5.27 7.92
N VAL A 118 5.82 -5.51 7.81
CA VAL A 118 6.44 -6.80 8.15
C VAL A 118 7.16 -6.68 9.49
N ASP A 119 6.73 -7.47 10.45
CA ASP A 119 7.26 -7.44 11.82
C ASP A 119 7.73 -8.86 12.23
N GLU A 120 8.80 -8.94 13.01
CA GLU A 120 9.23 -10.19 13.62
C GLU A 120 8.33 -10.57 14.79
N GLN A 121 7.98 -11.85 14.86
CA GLN A 121 7.31 -12.43 16.01
C GLN A 121 8.35 -12.74 17.09
N MET A 122 8.42 -11.92 18.11
CA MET A 122 9.40 -12.07 19.18
C MET A 122 8.97 -13.08 20.26
N TRP A 123 7.66 -13.36 20.38
CA TRP A 123 7.07 -14.21 21.40
C TRP A 123 6.06 -15.17 20.78
N THR A 124 5.74 -16.26 21.43
CA THR A 124 4.70 -17.22 21.01
C THR A 124 3.32 -16.59 20.89
N SER A 125 3.08 -15.51 21.61
CA SER A 125 1.83 -14.76 21.58
C SER A 125 2.14 -13.28 21.79
N ARG A 126 1.54 -12.42 20.98
CA ARG A 126 1.67 -10.97 21.08
C ARG A 126 0.35 -10.30 20.77
N TYR A 127 -0.03 -9.34 21.59
CA TYR A 127 -1.20 -8.54 21.30
C TYR A 127 -0.88 -7.37 20.38
N HIS A 128 -1.88 -7.00 19.59
CA HIS A 128 -1.81 -5.92 18.62
C HIS A 128 -3.07 -5.07 18.63
N GLN A 129 -2.89 -3.82 18.29
CA GLN A 129 -3.95 -2.91 17.91
C GLN A 129 -3.49 -2.11 16.70
N THR A 130 -4.42 -1.84 15.80
CA THR A 130 -4.21 -0.93 14.67
C THR A 130 -5.29 0.14 14.73
N SER A 131 -4.88 1.40 14.94
CA SER A 131 -5.81 2.52 15.07
C SER A 131 -6.43 2.88 13.72
N LYS A 132 -7.69 3.29 13.73
CA LYS A 132 -8.38 3.93 12.59
C LYS A 132 -7.84 5.31 12.26
N ASP A 133 -7.04 5.94 13.14
CA ASP A 133 -6.46 7.26 12.92
C ASP A 133 -5.20 7.21 12.02
N ILE A 134 -4.71 5.99 11.72
CA ILE A 134 -3.61 5.80 10.77
C ILE A 134 -4.04 6.29 9.39
N HIS A 135 -3.18 7.09 8.76
CA HIS A 135 -3.44 7.58 7.42
C HIS A 135 -2.16 7.79 6.62
N LEU A 136 -2.29 7.77 5.30
CA LEU A 136 -1.27 8.28 4.39
C LEU A 136 -1.57 9.75 4.11
N ARG A 137 -0.52 10.53 3.87
CA ARG A 137 -0.63 11.92 3.45
C ARG A 137 0.32 12.16 2.29
N ASP A 138 -0.18 12.75 1.22
CA ASP A 138 0.67 13.25 0.15
C ASP A 138 1.57 14.37 0.72
N SER A 139 2.88 14.17 0.68
CA SER A 139 3.84 15.11 1.25
C SER A 139 3.91 16.45 0.49
N GLN A 140 3.40 16.51 -0.75
CA GLN A 140 3.43 17.71 -1.58
C GLN A 140 2.14 18.54 -1.44
N THR A 141 0.99 17.89 -1.50
CA THR A 141 -0.31 18.54 -1.50
C THR A 141 -0.96 18.61 -0.12
N GLY A 142 -0.51 17.78 0.82
CA GLY A 142 -1.11 17.61 2.13
C GLY A 142 -2.40 16.79 2.13
N LYS A 143 -2.85 16.26 0.98
CA LYS A 143 -4.04 15.42 0.89
C LYS A 143 -3.88 14.17 1.72
N THR A 144 -4.90 13.85 2.53
CA THR A 144 -4.91 12.68 3.41
C THR A 144 -5.72 11.53 2.84
N TYR A 145 -5.27 10.31 3.13
CA TYR A 145 -5.90 9.04 2.74
C TYR A 145 -6.05 8.22 4.02
N PRO A 146 -7.23 8.24 4.67
CA PRO A 146 -7.46 7.52 5.92
C PRO A 146 -7.46 6.01 5.69
N ILE A 147 -7.09 5.23 6.72
CA ILE A 147 -7.17 3.78 6.65
C ILE A 147 -8.64 3.35 6.49
N ILE A 148 -8.89 2.40 5.58
CA ILE A 148 -10.21 1.81 5.35
C ILE A 148 -10.37 0.55 6.20
N LYS A 149 -9.36 -0.33 6.18
CA LYS A 149 -9.37 -1.61 6.89
C LYS A 149 -7.97 -2.19 7.07
N LEU A 150 -7.86 -3.11 7.99
CA LEU A 150 -6.73 -4.03 8.14
C LEU A 150 -7.17 -5.40 7.61
N LEU A 151 -6.41 -6.01 6.68
CA LEU A 151 -6.81 -7.29 6.09
C LEU A 151 -6.68 -8.43 7.11
N GLY A 152 -7.78 -9.13 7.33
CA GLY A 152 -7.82 -10.29 8.21
C GLY A 152 -7.85 -9.99 9.71
N TYR A 153 -7.83 -8.71 10.11
CA TYR A 153 -7.83 -8.30 11.50
C TYR A 153 -8.80 -7.13 11.74
N PRO A 154 -9.30 -6.94 12.98
CA PRO A 154 -10.13 -5.78 13.32
C PRO A 154 -9.30 -4.49 13.41
N LEU A 155 -9.94 -3.35 13.12
CA LEU A 155 -9.45 -2.01 13.49
C LEU A 155 -9.93 -1.60 14.87
N ASP A 156 -9.18 -0.77 15.58
CA ASP A 156 -9.47 -0.21 16.91
C ASP A 156 -9.71 -1.24 18.04
N GLN A 157 -9.53 -2.51 17.75
CA GLN A 157 -9.62 -3.56 18.75
C GLN A 157 -8.26 -4.17 19.05
N VAL A 158 -8.05 -4.56 20.29
CA VAL A 158 -6.88 -5.34 20.68
C VAL A 158 -7.16 -6.81 20.38
N PHE A 159 -6.19 -7.51 19.82
CA PHE A 159 -6.26 -8.94 19.52
C PHE A 159 -4.91 -9.61 19.74
N TRP A 160 -4.91 -10.92 19.93
CA TRP A 160 -3.70 -11.71 20.02
C TRP A 160 -3.29 -12.23 18.65
N ILE A 161 -1.98 -12.27 18.43
CA ILE A 161 -1.38 -13.02 17.31
C ILE A 161 -0.50 -14.09 17.93
N GLU A 162 -0.83 -15.35 17.64
CA GLU A 162 0.00 -16.52 17.96
C GLU A 162 0.93 -16.84 16.80
N GLY A 163 2.17 -17.26 17.12
CA GLY A 163 3.18 -17.65 16.15
C GLY A 163 4.41 -18.21 16.84
N ILE A 164 5.45 -18.46 16.07
CA ILE A 164 6.71 -18.99 16.55
C ILE A 164 7.72 -17.84 16.63
N PRO A 165 8.45 -17.66 17.75
CA PRO A 165 9.49 -16.66 17.85
C PRO A 165 10.53 -16.77 16.72
N GLY A 166 10.90 -15.62 16.14
CA GLY A 166 11.82 -15.54 14.98
C GLY A 166 11.14 -15.61 13.62
N GLU A 167 9.84 -15.89 13.55
CA GLU A 167 9.08 -15.83 12.30
C GLU A 167 8.68 -14.40 11.95
N TRP A 168 8.61 -14.15 10.65
CA TRP A 168 8.17 -12.87 10.13
C TRP A 168 6.70 -12.95 9.71
N ARG A 169 5.95 -11.94 10.06
CA ARG A 169 4.51 -11.80 9.76
C ARG A 169 4.25 -10.49 9.04
N CYS A 170 3.19 -10.47 8.25
CA CYS A 170 2.79 -9.30 7.50
C CYS A 170 1.36 -8.87 7.88
N ARG A 171 1.17 -7.58 8.10
CA ARG A 171 -0.13 -6.93 8.22
C ARG A 171 -0.33 -6.01 7.04
N ILE A 172 -1.49 -6.07 6.41
CA ILE A 172 -1.82 -5.28 5.22
C ILE A 172 -2.87 -4.24 5.59
N LEU A 173 -2.48 -2.97 5.57
CA LEU A 173 -3.35 -1.83 5.75
C LEU A 173 -3.88 -1.38 4.38
N VAL A 174 -5.16 -1.10 4.29
CA VAL A 174 -5.82 -0.66 3.06
C VAL A 174 -6.27 0.78 3.18
N PHE A 175 -5.93 1.57 2.17
CA PHE A 175 -6.26 2.99 2.06
C PHE A 175 -6.97 3.27 0.73
N PRO A 176 -7.61 4.44 0.56
CA PRO A 176 -8.06 4.90 -0.74
C PRO A 176 -6.92 4.91 -1.78
N PRO A 177 -7.22 4.85 -3.07
CA PRO A 177 -6.19 4.91 -4.11
C PRO A 177 -5.44 6.23 -4.04
N LEU A 178 -4.10 6.17 -4.10
CA LEU A 178 -3.29 7.37 -4.25
C LEU A 178 -3.51 7.98 -5.64
N GLU A 179 -3.52 9.30 -5.70
CA GLU A 179 -3.53 10.00 -6.98
C GLU A 179 -2.24 9.74 -7.75
N LYS A 180 -2.31 9.71 -9.08
CA LYS A 180 -1.15 9.41 -9.95
C LYS A 180 0.06 10.31 -9.72
N GLN A 181 -0.18 11.56 -9.37
CA GLN A 181 0.85 12.55 -9.07
C GLN A 181 1.44 12.43 -7.66
N CYS A 182 0.82 11.64 -6.78
CA CYS A 182 1.30 11.40 -5.42
C CYS A 182 2.49 10.44 -5.44
N THR A 183 3.69 10.96 -5.57
CA THR A 183 4.93 10.17 -5.66
C THR A 183 5.71 10.11 -4.35
N THR A 184 5.31 10.91 -3.36
CA THR A 184 5.96 10.98 -2.05
C THR A 184 4.90 11.09 -0.97
N ILE A 185 4.96 10.22 0.03
CA ILE A 185 3.98 10.13 1.11
C ILE A 185 4.61 10.27 2.48
N ASP A 186 3.80 10.74 3.41
CA ASP A 186 4.01 10.57 4.84
C ASP A 186 3.12 9.42 5.31
N ILE A 187 3.63 8.56 6.17
CA ILE A 187 2.90 7.47 6.81
C ILE A 187 2.71 7.86 8.26
N ILE A 188 1.49 8.21 8.62
CA ILE A 188 1.16 8.74 9.94
C ILE A 188 0.58 7.63 10.79
N PHE A 189 1.30 7.26 11.84
CA PHE A 189 0.90 6.24 12.81
C PHE A 189 0.36 6.86 14.11
N ASP A 190 0.20 8.17 14.13
CA ASP A 190 -0.26 8.91 15.29
C ASP A 190 -1.74 8.57 15.55
N GLY A 191 -1.98 7.83 16.60
CA GLY A 191 -3.29 7.50 17.11
C GLY A 191 -3.31 7.60 18.62
N PRO A 192 -4.47 7.52 19.26
CA PRO A 192 -4.55 7.49 20.70
C PRO A 192 -3.69 6.34 21.22
N LYS A 193 -2.86 6.63 22.23
CA LYS A 193 -2.08 5.58 22.89
C LYS A 193 -3.07 4.53 23.42
N PRO A 194 -2.88 3.25 23.07
CA PRO A 194 -3.72 2.20 23.59
C PRO A 194 -3.68 2.23 25.12
N LYS A 195 -4.82 2.04 25.76
CA LYS A 195 -4.85 1.87 27.21
C LYS A 195 -4.02 0.65 27.60
N HIS A 196 -3.36 0.73 28.74
CA HIS A 196 -2.58 -0.40 29.23
C HIS A 196 -3.52 -1.53 29.62
N VAL A 197 -3.39 -2.68 28.99
CA VAL A 197 -4.13 -3.88 29.34
C VAL A 197 -3.44 -4.52 30.55
N LYS A 198 -4.20 -4.74 31.63
CA LYS A 198 -3.69 -5.34 32.86
C LYS A 198 -3.05 -6.70 32.59
N GLY A 199 -1.83 -6.90 33.06
CA GLY A 199 -1.07 -8.15 32.86
C GLY A 199 -0.26 -8.23 31.58
N THR A 200 -0.23 -7.17 30.75
CA THR A 200 0.62 -7.09 29.57
C THR A 200 1.83 -6.18 29.79
N THR A 201 2.93 -6.46 29.11
CA THR A 201 4.11 -5.58 29.08
C THR A 201 4.00 -4.61 27.93
N GLY A 202 4.03 -3.32 28.21
CA GLY A 202 4.14 -2.15 27.35
C GLY A 202 3.78 -2.23 25.86
N TRP A 203 3.38 -1.11 25.30
CA TRP A 203 3.05 -0.97 23.88
C TRP A 203 4.23 -0.38 23.11
N GLY A 204 4.64 -1.06 22.04
CA GLY A 204 5.50 -0.44 21.04
C GLY A 204 4.66 0.40 20.08
N ILE A 205 4.85 1.71 20.07
CA ILE A 205 4.21 2.62 19.11
C ILE A 205 5.16 2.80 17.94
N ARG A 206 4.65 2.58 16.72
CA ARG A 206 5.43 2.88 15.51
C ARG A 206 5.49 4.39 15.33
N LYS A 207 6.68 4.91 15.04
CA LYS A 207 6.86 6.33 14.73
C LYS A 207 6.36 6.62 13.31
N SER A 208 5.76 7.80 13.14
CA SER A 208 5.40 8.30 11.80
C SER A 208 6.64 8.54 10.95
N LEU A 209 6.51 8.29 9.66
CA LEU A 209 7.56 8.42 8.67
C LEU A 209 7.16 9.50 7.66
N TYR A 210 8.12 10.30 7.22
CA TYR A 210 7.84 11.48 6.40
C TYR A 210 8.64 11.47 5.10
N LYS A 211 8.03 12.02 4.04
CA LYS A 211 8.66 12.23 2.73
C LYS A 211 9.23 10.95 2.11
N ILE A 212 8.49 9.86 2.21
CA ILE A 212 8.92 8.57 1.67
C ILE A 212 8.53 8.49 0.20
N PRO A 213 9.49 8.26 -0.72
CA PRO A 213 9.16 8.01 -2.12
C PRO A 213 8.33 6.72 -2.24
N VAL A 214 7.19 6.78 -2.93
CA VAL A 214 6.33 5.61 -3.14
C VAL A 214 7.09 4.51 -3.88
N SER A 215 7.94 4.87 -4.85
CA SER A 215 8.78 3.92 -5.59
C SER A 215 9.73 3.11 -4.70
N THR A 216 10.23 3.69 -3.61
CA THR A 216 11.06 2.97 -2.63
C THR A 216 10.26 1.84 -1.98
N LEU A 217 9.02 2.12 -1.56
CA LEU A 217 8.15 1.11 -0.95
C LEU A 217 7.67 0.06 -1.97
N GLN A 218 7.45 0.45 -3.24
CA GLN A 218 7.12 -0.49 -4.31
C GLN A 218 8.29 -1.45 -4.60
N ALA A 219 9.53 -0.98 -4.57
CA ALA A 219 10.72 -1.80 -4.75
C ALA A 219 10.89 -2.86 -3.63
N GLN A 220 10.25 -2.66 -2.48
CA GLN A 220 10.30 -3.55 -1.32
C GLN A 220 9.17 -4.60 -1.28
N GLN A 221 8.33 -4.71 -2.30
CA GLN A 221 7.19 -5.65 -2.31
C GLN A 221 7.59 -7.10 -2.04
N HIS A 222 8.83 -7.49 -2.36
CA HIS A 222 9.37 -8.83 -2.12
C HIS A 222 9.44 -9.22 -0.63
N ILE A 223 9.52 -8.26 0.30
CA ILE A 223 9.59 -8.57 1.75
C ILE A 223 8.28 -9.17 2.30
N ALA A 224 7.16 -8.90 1.64
CA ALA A 224 5.85 -9.44 2.00
C ALA A 224 5.51 -10.74 1.26
N THR A 225 6.49 -11.41 0.67
CA THR A 225 6.32 -12.72 0.03
C THR A 225 6.16 -13.78 1.11
N PHE A 226 5.14 -14.63 0.96
CA PHE A 226 4.85 -15.69 1.92
C PHE A 226 5.62 -16.96 1.59
N LYS A 227 6.09 -17.65 2.64
CA LYS A 227 6.67 -18.98 2.49
C LYS A 227 5.58 -19.95 2.04
N GLU A 228 5.88 -20.77 1.07
CA GLU A 228 5.04 -21.92 0.75
C GLU A 228 5.13 -22.91 1.91
N THR A 229 3.99 -23.32 2.43
CA THR A 229 3.95 -24.41 3.41
C THR A 229 4.21 -25.68 2.64
N VAL A 230 5.43 -26.19 2.69
CA VAL A 230 5.73 -27.55 2.23
C VAL A 230 5.08 -28.48 3.27
N VAL A 231 3.92 -29.02 2.94
CA VAL A 231 3.35 -30.15 3.69
C VAL A 231 4.23 -31.34 3.35
N VAL A 232 5.13 -31.69 4.25
CA VAL A 232 5.83 -32.97 4.19
C VAL A 232 4.80 -34.00 4.68
N GLU A 233 4.25 -34.79 3.75
CA GLU A 233 3.45 -35.98 4.06
C GLU A 233 4.33 -37.07 4.68
#